data_91c24090ebe43c4551084c7e0c6ad8de
#
_entry.id   91c24090ebe43c4551084c7e0c6ad8de
#
_cell.length_a   1.000
_cell.length_b   1.000
_cell.length_c   1.000
_cell.angle_alpha   90.00
_cell.angle_beta   90.00
_cell.angle_gamma   90.00
#
_symmetry.space_group_name_H-M   'P 1'
#
loop_
_entity.id
_entity.type
_entity.pdbx_description
1 polymer ?
#
loop_
_entity_poly.entity_id
_entity_poly.type
_entity_poly.pdbx_seq_one_letter_code
_entity_poly.pdbx_strand_id
1 'polypeptide(L)'
;MYEPSIQDLREAHERIGSHIHRTPVMTCSTIDAICGAKIHFKCENLQKIGAFKIRGASNAVLCLDDEQAARGVVTHSSGNHGQALALAAQRRGIAAHVVMPTNTSQAKKDAVAGYGARVIECEPTLEDREQTLDRIVAETAATRVHPYNDPRVICGQGTAALELLEQVDDLDVVVAPIGGGGLISGTCIAISGRSPQTVVIGAEPKQADDAWQSMKAGKIIPVENPDTIADGLRTSLGDLTFPIIAKHVRGIITVSEEAIVAAMRLVWERMNLIVEPSAAVPLAAIQSQPDLFKGKRIGVILTGGNADLDHLPWG
;
A
#
# COMPACT_ATOMS: atom_id res chain seq x y z
N MET A 1 -1.41 9.57 21.18
CA MET A 1 -1.21 9.55 19.69
C MET A 1 -2.59 9.35 19.07
N TYR A 2 -2.97 10.10 18.04
CA TYR A 2 -4.29 9.99 17.40
C TYR A 2 -4.36 8.70 16.56
N GLU A 3 -5.25 7.78 16.91
CA GLU A 3 -5.59 6.59 16.13
C GLU A 3 -6.84 6.91 15.30
N PRO A 4 -6.80 6.81 13.96
CA PRO A 4 -7.98 7.06 13.13
C PRO A 4 -9.12 6.09 13.45
N SER A 5 -10.35 6.58 13.35
CA SER A 5 -11.58 5.83 13.57
C SER A 5 -12.24 5.38 12.26
N ILE A 6 -13.25 4.53 12.33
CA ILE A 6 -14.09 4.17 11.19
C ILE A 6 -14.81 5.38 10.59
N GLN A 7 -15.13 6.39 11.41
CA GLN A 7 -15.75 7.62 10.93
C GLN A 7 -14.78 8.44 10.07
N ASP A 8 -13.50 8.53 10.46
CA ASP A 8 -12.48 9.20 9.64
C ASP A 8 -12.28 8.50 8.29
N LEU A 9 -12.41 7.16 8.25
CA LEU A 9 -12.35 6.42 6.99
C LEU A 9 -13.56 6.71 6.09
N ARG A 10 -14.77 6.81 6.67
CA ARG A 10 -15.98 7.16 5.90
C ARG A 10 -15.88 8.57 5.32
N GLU A 11 -15.42 9.53 6.11
CA GLU A 11 -15.18 10.89 5.63
C GLU A 11 -14.11 10.94 4.53
N ALA A 12 -13.03 10.14 4.68
CA ALA A 12 -12.04 9.98 3.63
C ALA A 12 -12.66 9.39 2.35
N HIS A 13 -13.50 8.35 2.48
CA HIS A 13 -14.16 7.70 1.35
C HIS A 13 -15.08 8.67 0.59
N GLU A 14 -15.87 9.46 1.29
CA GLU A 14 -16.70 10.50 0.68
C GLU A 14 -15.85 11.56 -0.03
N ARG A 15 -14.79 12.04 0.65
CA ARG A 15 -13.89 13.09 0.14
C ARG A 15 -13.18 12.68 -1.14
N ILE A 16 -12.69 11.44 -1.23
CA ILE A 16 -11.90 10.99 -2.39
C ILE A 16 -12.73 10.33 -3.50
N GLY A 17 -14.01 10.06 -3.28
CA GLY A 17 -14.84 9.23 -4.16
C GLY A 17 -14.82 9.64 -5.63
N SER A 18 -14.84 10.95 -5.94
CA SER A 18 -14.75 11.47 -7.31
C SER A 18 -13.31 11.51 -7.87
N HIS A 19 -12.31 11.31 -7.03
CA HIS A 19 -10.90 11.40 -7.37
C HIS A 19 -10.24 10.05 -7.67
N ILE A 20 -10.89 8.95 -7.34
CA ILE A 20 -10.38 7.59 -7.48
C ILE A 20 -11.30 6.73 -8.36
N HIS A 21 -10.88 5.49 -8.65
CA HIS A 21 -11.79 4.47 -9.18
C HIS A 21 -12.37 3.65 -8.03
N ARG A 22 -13.68 3.34 -8.07
CA ARG A 22 -14.22 2.23 -7.30
C ARG A 22 -13.80 0.94 -8.01
N THR A 23 -12.69 0.35 -7.58
CA THR A 23 -12.11 -0.82 -8.24
C THR A 23 -13.01 -2.05 -8.08
N PRO A 24 -13.04 -2.97 -9.06
CA PRO A 24 -13.82 -4.18 -8.97
C PRO A 24 -13.25 -5.16 -7.93
N VAL A 25 -14.12 -6.07 -7.45
CA VAL A 25 -13.71 -7.31 -6.81
C VAL A 25 -13.85 -8.42 -7.84
N MET A 26 -12.78 -9.19 -8.04
CA MET A 26 -12.75 -10.32 -8.97
C MET A 26 -12.53 -11.63 -8.22
N THR A 27 -12.98 -12.73 -8.82
CA THR A 27 -12.78 -14.11 -8.33
C THR A 27 -12.16 -14.97 -9.41
N CYS A 28 -11.52 -16.08 -9.02
CA CYS A 28 -10.96 -17.02 -9.98
C CYS A 28 -11.12 -18.46 -9.47
N SER A 29 -11.99 -19.23 -10.12
CA SER A 29 -12.32 -20.61 -9.72
C SER A 29 -11.09 -21.52 -9.69
N THR A 30 -10.12 -21.30 -10.60
CA THR A 30 -8.85 -22.04 -10.61
C THR A 30 -8.03 -21.76 -9.35
N ILE A 31 -7.91 -20.50 -8.95
CA ILE A 31 -7.17 -20.11 -7.74
C ILE A 31 -7.91 -20.60 -6.50
N ASP A 32 -9.25 -20.50 -6.48
CA ASP A 32 -10.09 -21.05 -5.40
C ASP A 32 -9.84 -22.54 -5.19
N ALA A 33 -9.80 -23.32 -6.28
CA ALA A 33 -9.54 -24.76 -6.24
C ALA A 33 -8.12 -25.08 -5.72
N ILE A 34 -7.10 -24.33 -6.15
CA ILE A 34 -5.71 -24.48 -5.69
C ILE A 34 -5.59 -24.21 -4.20
N CYS A 35 -6.25 -23.15 -3.71
CA CYS A 35 -6.17 -22.72 -2.31
C CYS A 35 -7.16 -23.42 -1.39
N GLY A 36 -8.14 -24.15 -1.94
CA GLY A 36 -9.23 -24.76 -1.17
C GLY A 36 -10.11 -23.73 -0.43
N ALA A 37 -10.22 -22.51 -0.94
CA ALA A 37 -10.87 -21.36 -0.34
C ALA A 37 -11.64 -20.55 -1.39
N LYS A 38 -12.49 -19.62 -0.97
CA LYS A 38 -13.17 -18.64 -1.84
C LYS A 38 -12.47 -17.30 -1.74
N ILE A 39 -11.72 -16.91 -2.79
CA ILE A 39 -10.89 -15.71 -2.77
C ILE A 39 -11.53 -14.58 -3.57
N HIS A 40 -11.66 -13.42 -2.94
CA HIS A 40 -12.21 -12.19 -3.51
C HIS A 40 -11.09 -11.16 -3.59
N PHE A 41 -10.63 -10.87 -4.82
CA PHE A 41 -9.53 -9.95 -5.09
C PHE A 41 -10.03 -8.52 -5.29
N LYS A 42 -9.75 -7.63 -4.36
CA LYS A 42 -9.93 -6.17 -4.52
C LYS A 42 -8.82 -5.64 -5.42
N CYS A 43 -9.16 -5.28 -6.66
CA CYS A 43 -8.21 -5.04 -7.73
C CYS A 43 -7.66 -3.60 -7.74
N GLU A 44 -6.84 -3.24 -6.75
CA GLU A 44 -6.19 -1.93 -6.70
C GLU A 44 -5.08 -1.74 -7.76
N ASN A 45 -4.69 -2.81 -8.45
CA ASN A 45 -3.88 -2.73 -9.67
C ASN A 45 -4.63 -2.03 -10.84
N LEU A 46 -5.96 -1.94 -10.78
CA LEU A 46 -6.80 -1.19 -11.72
C LEU A 46 -7.12 0.24 -11.24
N GLN A 47 -6.55 0.66 -10.14
CA GLN A 47 -6.71 2.00 -9.60
C GLN A 47 -5.94 3.02 -10.47
N LYS A 48 -6.27 4.31 -10.35
CA LYS A 48 -5.47 5.38 -10.95
C LYS A 48 -4.02 5.27 -10.48
N ILE A 49 -3.08 5.59 -11.33
CA ILE A 49 -1.64 5.36 -11.21
C ILE A 49 -1.25 3.87 -11.09
N GLY A 50 -2.19 2.95 -11.34
CA GLY A 50 -1.93 1.51 -11.24
C GLY A 50 -1.74 0.98 -9.82
N ALA A 51 -2.11 1.72 -8.75
CA ALA A 51 -1.91 1.28 -7.37
C ALA A 51 -2.82 2.00 -6.36
N PHE A 52 -3.09 1.34 -5.23
CA PHE A 52 -3.91 1.84 -4.12
C PHE A 52 -3.44 3.18 -3.54
N LYS A 53 -2.17 3.52 -3.71
CA LYS A 53 -1.53 4.70 -3.11
C LYS A 53 -2.24 6.02 -3.42
N ILE A 54 -2.96 6.10 -4.54
CA ILE A 54 -3.73 7.30 -4.89
C ILE A 54 -4.84 7.62 -3.87
N ARG A 55 -5.38 6.62 -3.18
CA ARG A 55 -6.41 6.80 -2.15
C ARG A 55 -5.89 7.66 -0.99
N GLY A 56 -4.78 7.25 -0.39
CA GLY A 56 -4.15 7.97 0.71
C GLY A 56 -3.56 9.31 0.30
N ALA A 57 -2.91 9.38 -0.87
CA ALA A 57 -2.37 10.63 -1.39
C ALA A 57 -3.48 11.65 -1.68
N SER A 58 -4.58 11.23 -2.32
CA SER A 58 -5.74 12.09 -2.57
C SER A 58 -6.35 12.59 -1.26
N ASN A 59 -6.55 11.71 -0.28
CA ASN A 59 -7.10 12.12 1.00
C ASN A 59 -6.20 13.14 1.71
N ALA A 60 -4.89 12.87 1.79
CA ALA A 60 -3.94 13.78 2.41
C ALA A 60 -3.92 15.16 1.73
N VAL A 61 -3.91 15.19 0.39
CA VAL A 61 -3.93 16.41 -0.39
C VAL A 61 -5.25 17.18 -0.20
N LEU A 62 -6.39 16.49 -0.23
CA LEU A 62 -7.71 17.13 -0.09
C LEU A 62 -8.00 17.61 1.35
N CYS A 63 -7.30 17.11 2.36
CA CYS A 63 -7.39 17.57 3.75
C CYS A 63 -6.61 18.87 4.04
N LEU A 64 -5.79 19.35 3.10
CA LEU A 64 -5.05 20.61 3.30
C LEU A 64 -6.01 21.80 3.31
N ASP A 65 -5.79 22.74 4.19
CA ASP A 65 -6.42 24.06 4.08
C ASP A 65 -5.82 24.89 2.92
N ASP A 66 -6.38 26.05 2.65
CA ASP A 66 -5.97 26.87 1.50
C ASP A 66 -4.53 27.40 1.64
N GLU A 67 -4.10 27.70 2.86
CA GLU A 67 -2.73 28.15 3.14
C GLU A 67 -1.71 27.03 2.91
N GLN A 68 -2.00 25.83 3.41
CA GLN A 68 -1.17 24.63 3.18
C GLN A 68 -1.14 24.28 1.69
N ALA A 69 -2.29 24.31 1.03
CA ALA A 69 -2.42 24.03 -0.40
C ALA A 69 -1.59 25.00 -1.26
N ALA A 70 -1.60 26.30 -0.92
CA ALA A 70 -0.79 27.31 -1.62
C ALA A 70 0.71 27.05 -1.56
N ARG A 71 1.20 26.42 -0.46
CA ARG A 71 2.60 26.04 -0.29
C ARG A 71 2.96 24.73 -0.98
N GLY A 72 1.95 23.92 -1.37
CA GLY A 72 2.13 22.63 -2.01
C GLY A 72 2.48 21.50 -1.07
N VAL A 73 2.92 20.37 -1.65
CA VAL A 73 3.22 19.13 -0.93
C VAL A 73 4.59 18.58 -1.28
N VAL A 74 5.17 17.81 -0.35
CA VAL A 74 6.46 17.15 -0.55
C VAL A 74 6.46 15.74 0.04
N THR A 75 7.15 14.82 -0.62
CA THR A 75 7.41 13.46 -0.12
C THR A 75 8.76 12.94 -0.61
N HIS A 76 9.27 11.88 0.01
CA HIS A 76 10.32 11.05 -0.58
C HIS A 76 9.70 9.69 -0.99
N SER A 77 9.81 9.34 -2.27
CA SER A 77 9.34 8.04 -2.76
C SER A 77 9.82 7.79 -4.18
N SER A 78 10.43 6.65 -4.43
CA SER A 78 10.82 6.18 -5.77
C SER A 78 9.76 5.32 -6.46
N GLY A 79 8.57 5.13 -5.86
CA GLY A 79 7.56 4.21 -6.36
C GLY A 79 6.15 4.81 -6.42
N ASN A 80 5.16 3.95 -6.17
CA ASN A 80 3.74 4.26 -6.30
C ASN A 80 3.26 5.49 -5.51
N HIS A 81 3.86 5.78 -4.34
CA HIS A 81 3.44 6.94 -3.55
C HIS A 81 3.86 8.28 -4.18
N GLY A 82 5.05 8.36 -4.77
CA GLY A 82 5.49 9.57 -5.49
C GLY A 82 4.55 9.92 -6.64
N GLN A 83 4.21 8.93 -7.46
CA GLN A 83 3.24 9.08 -8.56
C GLN A 83 1.85 9.48 -8.04
N ALA A 84 1.40 8.85 -6.95
CA ALA A 84 0.10 9.13 -6.34
C ALA A 84 0.01 10.57 -5.83
N LEU A 85 1.05 11.05 -5.12
CA LEU A 85 1.08 12.42 -4.62
C LEU A 85 1.14 13.44 -5.76
N ALA A 86 1.96 13.16 -6.79
CA ALA A 86 2.06 14.00 -7.98
C ALA A 86 0.70 14.17 -8.66
N LEU A 87 -0.03 13.07 -8.93
CA LEU A 87 -1.37 13.12 -9.53
C LEU A 87 -2.39 13.82 -8.63
N ALA A 88 -2.38 13.56 -7.32
CA ALA A 88 -3.30 14.19 -6.39
C ALA A 88 -3.09 15.71 -6.33
N ALA A 89 -1.83 16.16 -6.28
CA ALA A 89 -1.48 17.57 -6.30
C ALA A 89 -1.85 18.25 -7.63
N GLN A 90 -1.55 17.61 -8.76
CA GLN A 90 -1.96 18.09 -10.10
C GLN A 90 -3.47 18.37 -10.16
N ARG A 91 -4.29 17.43 -9.65
CA ARG A 91 -5.75 17.55 -9.67
C ARG A 91 -6.28 18.66 -8.77
N ARG A 92 -5.56 18.97 -7.69
CA ARG A 92 -5.89 20.12 -6.82
C ARG A 92 -5.31 21.44 -7.34
N GLY A 93 -4.44 21.40 -8.37
CA GLY A 93 -3.78 22.59 -8.91
C GLY A 93 -2.69 23.16 -8.00
N ILE A 94 -2.02 22.31 -7.21
CA ILE A 94 -0.96 22.71 -6.27
C ILE A 94 0.39 22.12 -6.64
N ALA A 95 1.48 22.74 -6.15
CA ALA A 95 2.83 22.26 -6.38
C ALA A 95 3.07 20.93 -5.65
N ALA A 96 3.84 20.03 -6.29
CA ALA A 96 4.34 18.81 -5.66
C ALA A 96 5.85 18.66 -5.88
N HIS A 97 6.55 18.29 -4.81
CA HIS A 97 7.98 17.99 -4.81
C HIS A 97 8.15 16.53 -4.40
N VAL A 98 8.88 15.73 -5.22
CA VAL A 98 9.12 14.32 -4.94
C VAL A 98 10.63 14.08 -4.93
N VAL A 99 11.14 13.76 -3.74
CA VAL A 99 12.56 13.40 -3.55
C VAL A 99 12.74 11.94 -3.96
N MET A 100 13.63 11.69 -4.91
CA MET A 100 13.90 10.37 -5.48
C MET A 100 15.39 10.08 -5.54
N PRO A 101 15.84 8.86 -5.17
CA PRO A 101 17.23 8.49 -5.29
C PRO A 101 17.75 8.55 -6.73
N THR A 102 19.03 8.90 -6.90
CA THR A 102 19.71 8.96 -8.21
C THR A 102 19.63 7.63 -8.96
N ASN A 103 19.68 6.49 -8.25
CA ASN A 103 19.57 5.14 -8.81
C ASN A 103 18.11 4.69 -9.12
N THR A 104 17.12 5.57 -8.97
CA THR A 104 15.75 5.28 -9.42
C THR A 104 15.71 5.27 -10.95
N SER A 105 15.04 4.26 -11.54
CA SER A 105 14.92 4.15 -13.00
C SER A 105 14.29 5.40 -13.63
N GLN A 106 14.76 5.75 -14.83
CA GLN A 106 14.26 6.93 -15.54
C GLN A 106 12.73 6.85 -15.78
N ALA A 107 12.20 5.67 -16.10
CA ALA A 107 10.78 5.48 -16.29
C ALA A 107 9.94 5.87 -15.04
N LYS A 108 10.42 5.56 -13.83
CA LYS A 108 9.75 5.96 -12.58
C LYS A 108 9.84 7.49 -12.36
N LYS A 109 10.97 8.12 -12.69
CA LYS A 109 11.14 9.58 -12.62
C LYS A 109 10.23 10.28 -13.62
N ASP A 110 10.18 9.80 -14.85
CA ASP A 110 9.33 10.33 -15.92
C ASP A 110 7.84 10.21 -15.58
N ALA A 111 7.42 9.11 -14.96
CA ALA A 111 6.04 8.91 -14.52
C ALA A 111 5.63 9.98 -13.47
N VAL A 112 6.50 10.31 -12.53
CA VAL A 112 6.26 11.37 -11.52
C VAL A 112 6.25 12.74 -12.19
N ALA A 113 7.22 13.03 -13.04
CA ALA A 113 7.32 14.31 -13.78
C ALA A 113 6.14 14.50 -14.74
N GLY A 114 5.64 13.41 -15.37
CA GLY A 114 4.48 13.42 -16.25
C GLY A 114 3.18 13.88 -15.58
N TYR A 115 3.09 13.76 -14.25
CA TYR A 115 2.00 14.34 -13.45
C TYR A 115 2.30 15.78 -12.99
N GLY A 116 3.35 16.43 -13.51
CA GLY A 116 3.69 17.82 -13.20
C GLY A 116 4.42 18.05 -11.88
N ALA A 117 4.84 17.01 -11.18
CA ALA A 117 5.64 17.17 -9.97
C ALA A 117 7.11 17.46 -10.30
N ARG A 118 7.75 18.27 -9.44
CA ARG A 118 9.20 18.48 -9.49
C ARG A 118 9.90 17.30 -8.85
N VAL A 119 10.66 16.54 -9.65
CA VAL A 119 11.56 15.50 -9.16
C VAL A 119 12.83 16.15 -8.64
N ILE A 120 13.27 15.79 -7.44
CA ILE A 120 14.49 16.25 -6.79
C ILE A 120 15.31 15.02 -6.45
N GLU A 121 16.48 14.92 -7.07
CA GLU A 121 17.37 13.78 -6.86
C GLU A 121 18.13 13.89 -5.54
N CYS A 122 18.43 12.73 -4.94
CA CYS A 122 19.21 12.58 -3.72
C CYS A 122 20.07 11.32 -3.80
N GLU A 123 21.02 11.18 -2.89
CA GLU A 123 21.78 9.94 -2.76
C GLU A 123 20.86 8.78 -2.28
N PRO A 124 21.18 7.51 -2.62
CA PRO A 124 20.33 6.36 -2.34
C PRO A 124 20.38 5.89 -0.87
N THR A 125 20.54 6.81 0.08
CA THR A 125 20.52 6.56 1.52
C THR A 125 19.25 7.12 2.16
N LEU A 126 18.80 6.55 3.28
CA LEU A 126 17.66 7.09 4.01
C LEU A 126 17.96 8.48 4.55
N GLU A 127 19.17 8.67 5.06
CA GLU A 127 19.65 9.94 5.61
C GLU A 127 19.57 11.08 4.59
N ASP A 128 20.09 10.89 3.38
CA ASP A 128 20.08 11.93 2.35
C ASP A 128 18.67 12.21 1.82
N ARG A 129 17.81 11.18 1.74
CA ARG A 129 16.38 11.36 1.41
C ARG A 129 15.69 12.27 2.42
N GLU A 130 15.92 12.06 3.71
CA GLU A 130 15.32 12.86 4.79
C GLU A 130 15.91 14.27 4.83
N GLN A 131 17.23 14.42 4.74
CA GLN A 131 17.88 15.72 4.69
C GLN A 131 17.44 16.55 3.47
N THR A 132 17.36 15.93 2.30
CA THR A 132 16.87 16.59 1.09
C THR A 132 15.40 17.01 1.24
N LEU A 133 14.56 16.13 1.82
CA LEU A 133 13.16 16.45 2.10
C LEU A 133 13.05 17.65 3.06
N ASP A 134 13.84 17.65 4.15
CA ASP A 134 13.84 18.73 5.15
C ASP A 134 14.27 20.06 4.55
N ARG A 135 15.28 20.04 3.67
CA ARG A 135 15.72 21.24 2.92
C ARG A 135 14.59 21.80 2.06
N ILE A 136 13.84 20.95 1.32
CA ILE A 136 12.71 21.40 0.50
C ILE A 136 11.59 21.97 1.37
N VAL A 137 11.29 21.35 2.51
CA VAL A 137 10.31 21.89 3.47
C VAL A 137 10.75 23.27 3.98
N ALA A 138 12.02 23.44 4.32
CA ALA A 138 12.54 24.73 4.79
C ALA A 138 12.48 25.83 3.70
N GLU A 139 12.74 25.48 2.43
CA GLU A 139 12.71 26.41 1.30
C GLU A 139 11.30 26.80 0.86
N THR A 140 10.34 25.87 0.94
CA THR A 140 9.00 26.04 0.32
C THR A 140 7.87 26.10 1.31
N ALA A 141 8.10 25.70 2.56
CA ALA A 141 7.06 25.43 3.55
C ALA A 141 5.98 24.41 3.09
N ALA A 142 6.29 23.58 2.07
CA ALA A 142 5.39 22.57 1.55
C ALA A 142 5.03 21.54 2.64
N THR A 143 3.79 21.08 2.60
CA THR A 143 3.31 20.08 3.55
C THR A 143 3.88 18.72 3.25
N ARG A 144 4.58 18.12 4.23
CA ARG A 144 5.05 16.74 4.12
C ARG A 144 3.87 15.76 4.12
N VAL A 145 3.87 14.83 3.15
CA VAL A 145 2.91 13.72 3.06
C VAL A 145 3.70 12.42 3.12
N HIS A 146 3.68 11.79 4.29
CA HIS A 146 4.42 10.54 4.51
C HIS A 146 3.72 9.36 3.79
N PRO A 147 4.45 8.42 3.15
CA PRO A 147 3.87 7.35 2.32
C PRO A 147 2.97 6.35 3.08
N TYR A 148 3.00 6.32 4.41
CA TYR A 148 2.19 5.42 5.25
C TYR A 148 2.01 5.89 6.69
N ASN A 149 2.96 6.64 7.26
CA ASN A 149 2.96 7.07 8.66
C ASN A 149 2.31 8.47 8.82
N ASP A 150 1.09 8.60 8.28
CA ASP A 150 0.28 9.81 8.27
C ASP A 150 -1.19 9.40 8.43
N PRO A 151 -1.93 9.93 9.43
CA PRO A 151 -3.32 9.54 9.67
C PRO A 151 -4.21 9.75 8.45
N ARG A 152 -3.98 10.83 7.68
CA ARG A 152 -4.73 11.14 6.46
C ARG A 152 -4.49 10.08 5.38
N VAL A 153 -3.23 9.62 5.26
CA VAL A 153 -2.86 8.54 4.33
C VAL A 153 -3.47 7.22 4.78
N ILE A 154 -3.38 6.86 6.05
CA ILE A 154 -3.99 5.64 6.61
C ILE A 154 -5.50 5.61 6.33
N CYS A 155 -6.22 6.72 6.59
CA CYS A 155 -7.66 6.83 6.32
C CYS A 155 -7.98 6.61 4.83
N GLY A 156 -7.24 7.25 3.94
CA GLY A 156 -7.43 7.08 2.51
C GLY A 156 -7.19 5.64 2.05
N GLN A 157 -6.12 4.98 2.53
CA GLN A 157 -5.82 3.59 2.19
C GLN A 157 -6.90 2.61 2.69
N GLY A 158 -7.45 2.87 3.87
CA GLY A 158 -8.53 2.05 4.47
C GLY A 158 -9.81 2.02 3.64
N THR A 159 -10.02 3.00 2.75
CA THR A 159 -11.18 3.03 1.86
C THR A 159 -11.21 1.85 0.87
N ALA A 160 -10.07 1.23 0.57
CA ALA A 160 -10.02 0.00 -0.24
C ALA A 160 -10.73 -1.16 0.47
N ALA A 161 -10.50 -1.31 1.77
CA ALA A 161 -11.17 -2.32 2.59
C ALA A 161 -12.65 -1.99 2.84
N LEU A 162 -13.01 -0.70 2.99
CA LEU A 162 -14.43 -0.29 3.06
C LEU A 162 -15.18 -0.72 1.80
N GLU A 163 -14.64 -0.44 0.62
CA GLU A 163 -15.26 -0.86 -0.65
C GLU A 163 -15.31 -2.38 -0.78
N LEU A 164 -14.27 -3.11 -0.33
CA LEU A 164 -14.29 -4.57 -0.33
C LEU A 164 -15.45 -5.11 0.52
N LEU A 165 -15.66 -4.57 1.72
CA LEU A 165 -16.76 -4.95 2.62
C LEU A 165 -18.15 -4.53 2.14
N GLU A 166 -18.24 -3.59 1.20
CA GLU A 166 -19.48 -3.22 0.52
C GLU A 166 -19.79 -4.11 -0.68
N GLN A 167 -18.75 -4.70 -1.28
CA GLN A 167 -18.85 -5.52 -2.49
C GLN A 167 -18.94 -7.01 -2.19
N VAL A 168 -18.51 -7.43 -1.00
CA VAL A 168 -18.50 -8.85 -0.58
C VAL A 168 -18.97 -8.98 0.84
N ASP A 169 -20.05 -9.74 1.02
CA ASP A 169 -20.56 -10.08 2.35
C ASP A 169 -19.82 -11.27 2.96
N ASP A 170 -19.85 -11.37 4.29
CA ASP A 170 -19.43 -12.54 5.07
C ASP A 170 -18.00 -13.02 4.81
N LEU A 171 -17.04 -12.10 4.74
CA LEU A 171 -15.63 -12.44 4.71
C LEU A 171 -15.18 -12.99 6.08
N ASP A 172 -14.54 -14.17 6.07
CA ASP A 172 -13.89 -14.73 7.27
C ASP A 172 -12.56 -14.05 7.57
N VAL A 173 -11.80 -13.74 6.50
CA VAL A 173 -10.43 -13.22 6.60
C VAL A 173 -10.19 -12.18 5.52
N VAL A 174 -9.44 -11.13 5.85
CA VAL A 174 -8.79 -10.25 4.86
C VAL A 174 -7.28 -10.38 4.99
N VAL A 175 -6.62 -10.65 3.86
CA VAL A 175 -5.15 -10.74 3.80
C VAL A 175 -4.61 -9.53 3.03
N ALA A 176 -3.69 -8.79 3.64
CA ALA A 176 -3.07 -7.62 3.04
C ALA A 176 -1.55 -7.65 3.21
N PRO A 177 -0.76 -7.13 2.25
CA PRO A 177 0.68 -7.07 2.39
C PRO A 177 1.08 -5.96 3.35
N ILE A 178 2.20 -6.16 4.05
CA ILE A 178 2.78 -5.17 4.95
C ILE A 178 4.10 -4.68 4.37
N GLY A 179 4.23 -3.36 4.19
CA GLY A 179 5.46 -2.61 4.14
C GLY A 179 5.44 -1.65 5.33
N GLY A 180 5.40 -0.34 5.14
CA GLY A 180 5.30 0.61 6.25
C GLY A 180 3.99 0.60 7.07
N GLY A 181 3.05 -0.28 6.74
CA GLY A 181 1.85 -0.56 7.53
C GLY A 181 0.63 0.32 7.24
N GLY A 182 0.71 1.32 6.34
CA GLY A 182 -0.41 2.25 6.12
C GLY A 182 -1.68 1.60 5.56
N LEU A 183 -1.55 0.69 4.60
CA LEU A 183 -2.69 -0.04 4.02
C LEU A 183 -3.34 -0.97 5.05
N ILE A 184 -2.54 -1.81 5.69
CA ILE A 184 -3.08 -2.79 6.64
C ILE A 184 -3.67 -2.11 7.88
N SER A 185 -3.10 -0.98 8.34
CA SER A 185 -3.68 -0.18 9.41
C SER A 185 -5.07 0.35 9.04
N GLY A 186 -5.21 0.95 7.85
CA GLY A 186 -6.51 1.38 7.35
C GLY A 186 -7.49 0.21 7.16
N THR A 187 -7.00 -0.96 6.69
CA THR A 187 -7.78 -2.20 6.59
C THR A 187 -8.27 -2.66 7.95
N CYS A 188 -7.42 -2.67 8.97
CA CYS A 188 -7.78 -3.03 10.34
C CYS A 188 -8.89 -2.13 10.91
N ILE A 189 -8.80 -0.82 10.69
CA ILE A 189 -9.81 0.15 11.15
C ILE A 189 -11.14 -0.11 10.44
N ALA A 190 -11.13 -0.34 9.12
CA ALA A 190 -12.33 -0.65 8.34
C ALA A 190 -13.01 -1.94 8.84
N ILE A 191 -12.22 -3.00 9.00
CA ILE A 191 -12.71 -4.32 9.46
C ILE A 191 -13.25 -4.22 10.89
N SER A 192 -12.51 -3.65 11.83
CA SER A 192 -12.94 -3.50 13.23
C SER A 192 -14.25 -2.71 13.36
N GLY A 193 -14.44 -1.69 12.53
CA GLY A 193 -15.62 -0.83 12.60
C GLY A 193 -16.83 -1.33 11.83
N ARG A 194 -16.68 -2.24 10.86
CA ARG A 194 -17.77 -2.67 9.98
C ARG A 194 -18.04 -4.18 9.99
N SER A 195 -17.03 -5.00 10.22
CA SER A 195 -17.14 -6.47 10.22
C SER A 195 -16.20 -7.06 11.28
N PRO A 196 -16.46 -6.82 12.58
CA PRO A 196 -15.52 -7.17 13.67
C PRO A 196 -15.28 -8.67 13.84
N GLN A 197 -16.09 -9.53 13.22
CA GLN A 197 -15.89 -10.98 13.15
C GLN A 197 -14.85 -11.38 12.10
N THR A 198 -14.57 -10.52 11.12
CA THR A 198 -13.58 -10.78 10.07
C THR A 198 -12.16 -10.61 10.62
N VAL A 199 -11.30 -11.58 10.35
CA VAL A 199 -9.91 -11.57 10.83
C VAL A 199 -9.00 -10.88 9.82
N VAL A 200 -8.06 -10.03 10.28
CA VAL A 200 -7.02 -9.46 9.44
C VAL A 200 -5.71 -10.21 9.62
N ILE A 201 -5.13 -10.67 8.53
CA ILE A 201 -3.81 -11.33 8.47
C ILE A 201 -2.89 -10.50 7.60
N GLY A 202 -1.68 -10.25 8.10
CA GLY A 202 -0.61 -9.61 7.36
C GLY A 202 0.21 -10.61 6.55
N ALA A 203 0.81 -10.16 5.46
CA ALA A 203 1.73 -10.96 4.67
C ALA A 203 2.97 -10.14 4.31
N GLU A 204 4.15 -10.73 4.47
CA GLU A 204 5.45 -10.12 4.20
C GLU A 204 6.38 -11.04 3.42
N PRO A 205 7.33 -10.50 2.63
CA PRO A 205 8.48 -11.28 2.17
C PRO A 205 9.36 -11.68 3.37
N LYS A 206 9.95 -12.87 3.37
CA LYS A 206 10.92 -13.28 4.40
C LYS A 206 12.14 -12.37 4.48
N GLN A 207 12.49 -11.74 3.38
CA GLN A 207 13.64 -10.82 3.30
C GLN A 207 13.30 -9.36 3.68
N ALA A 208 12.04 -9.12 4.08
CA ALA A 208 11.55 -7.83 4.57
C ALA A 208 10.44 -8.12 5.61
N ASP A 209 10.77 -8.82 6.68
CA ASP A 209 9.84 -9.35 7.69
C ASP A 209 9.82 -8.53 8.99
N ASP A 210 10.09 -7.23 8.87
CA ASP A 210 10.21 -6.33 10.01
C ASP A 210 8.93 -6.23 10.85
N ALA A 211 7.75 -6.29 10.25
CA ALA A 211 6.50 -6.27 10.99
C ALA A 211 6.30 -7.57 11.79
N TRP A 212 6.65 -8.73 11.24
CA TRP A 212 6.63 -10.00 11.96
C TRP A 212 7.60 -10.00 13.14
N GLN A 213 8.83 -9.49 12.94
CA GLN A 213 9.82 -9.35 14.01
C GLN A 213 9.34 -8.35 15.08
N SER A 214 8.77 -7.20 14.65
CA SER A 214 8.24 -6.17 15.52
C SER A 214 7.09 -6.70 16.40
N MET A 215 6.18 -7.47 15.83
CA MET A 215 5.08 -8.12 16.56
C MET A 215 5.61 -9.07 17.63
N LYS A 216 6.63 -9.85 17.32
CA LYS A 216 7.27 -10.76 18.29
C LYS A 216 8.00 -10.03 19.41
N ALA A 217 8.67 -8.93 19.06
CA ALA A 217 9.48 -8.16 20.00
C ALA A 217 8.63 -7.17 20.85
N GLY A 218 7.37 -6.88 20.45
CA GLY A 218 6.53 -5.87 21.07
C GLY A 218 7.03 -4.43 20.88
N LYS A 219 7.91 -4.21 19.92
CA LYS A 219 8.48 -2.90 19.55
C LYS A 219 8.88 -2.91 18.07
N ILE A 220 8.99 -1.73 17.48
CA ILE A 220 9.44 -1.60 16.08
C ILE A 220 10.87 -2.12 15.94
N ILE A 221 11.07 -3.09 15.05
CA ILE A 221 12.36 -3.58 14.59
C ILE A 221 12.49 -3.10 13.14
N PRO A 222 13.43 -2.20 12.82
CA PRO A 222 13.59 -1.74 11.45
C PRO A 222 14.14 -2.85 10.55
N VAL A 223 13.71 -2.86 9.29
CA VAL A 223 14.33 -3.72 8.27
C VAL A 223 15.63 -3.08 7.80
N GLU A 224 16.69 -3.88 7.76
CA GLU A 224 18.01 -3.47 7.26
C GLU A 224 18.27 -4.16 5.91
N ASN A 225 18.53 -3.37 4.86
CA ASN A 225 18.89 -3.84 3.52
C ASN A 225 17.98 -4.95 2.97
N PRO A 226 16.66 -4.71 2.86
CA PRO A 226 15.71 -5.73 2.40
C PRO A 226 16.00 -6.13 0.95
N ASP A 227 16.30 -7.42 0.73
CA ASP A 227 16.58 -8.00 -0.58
C ASP A 227 15.37 -8.80 -1.11
N THR A 228 14.28 -8.09 -1.39
CA THR A 228 13.07 -8.69 -1.94
C THR A 228 12.69 -8.06 -3.26
N ILE A 229 12.10 -8.84 -4.18
CA ILE A 229 11.50 -8.33 -5.43
C ILE A 229 10.25 -7.46 -5.17
N ALA A 230 9.61 -7.61 -4.01
CA ALA A 230 8.46 -6.82 -3.59
C ALA A 230 8.89 -5.40 -3.16
N ASP A 231 9.32 -4.58 -4.12
CA ASP A 231 9.93 -3.26 -3.91
C ASP A 231 9.03 -2.30 -3.10
N GLY A 232 7.71 -2.42 -3.20
CA GLY A 232 6.74 -1.65 -2.41
C GLY A 232 6.71 -2.00 -0.92
N LEU A 233 7.39 -3.09 -0.50
CA LEU A 233 7.43 -3.59 0.88
C LEU A 233 8.80 -3.45 1.56
N ARG A 234 9.77 -2.79 0.92
CA ARG A 234 11.13 -2.55 1.44
C ARG A 234 11.18 -1.39 2.46
N THR A 235 10.23 -1.33 3.38
CA THR A 235 10.10 -0.21 4.34
C THR A 235 9.74 -0.73 5.71
N SER A 236 10.29 -0.13 6.76
CA SER A 236 9.95 -0.44 8.15
C SER A 236 8.60 0.13 8.58
N LEU A 237 7.99 -0.44 9.61
CA LEU A 237 6.79 0.09 10.24
C LEU A 237 7.00 1.50 10.79
N GLY A 238 5.93 2.29 10.80
CA GLY A 238 5.89 3.60 11.46
C GLY A 238 5.38 3.54 12.90
N ASP A 239 5.63 4.60 13.65
CA ASP A 239 5.18 4.75 15.03
C ASP A 239 3.64 4.89 15.15
N LEU A 240 2.96 5.35 14.09
CA LEU A 240 1.49 5.34 14.01
C LEU A 240 0.93 3.99 13.57
N THR A 241 1.63 3.28 12.66
CA THR A 241 1.10 2.04 12.08
C THR A 241 1.32 0.83 12.98
N PHE A 242 2.46 0.76 13.69
CA PHE A 242 2.77 -0.38 14.56
C PHE A 242 1.73 -0.62 15.67
N PRO A 243 1.28 0.39 16.45
CA PRO A 243 0.26 0.16 17.49
C PRO A 243 -1.06 -0.38 16.93
N ILE A 244 -1.49 0.11 15.74
CA ILE A 244 -2.72 -0.35 15.08
C ILE A 244 -2.56 -1.83 14.66
N ILE A 245 -1.43 -2.17 14.04
CA ILE A 245 -1.11 -3.54 13.62
C ILE A 245 -1.05 -4.46 14.83
N ALA A 246 -0.34 -4.07 15.89
CA ALA A 246 -0.20 -4.87 17.11
C ALA A 246 -1.54 -5.15 17.81
N LYS A 247 -2.49 -4.21 17.69
CA LYS A 247 -3.82 -4.34 18.29
C LYS A 247 -4.78 -5.21 17.46
N HIS A 248 -4.72 -5.13 16.13
CA HIS A 248 -5.77 -5.63 15.26
C HIS A 248 -5.37 -6.78 14.32
N VAL A 249 -4.09 -6.92 13.99
CA VAL A 249 -3.62 -8.00 13.12
C VAL A 249 -3.49 -9.29 13.92
N ARG A 250 -4.18 -10.34 13.47
CA ARG A 250 -4.19 -11.64 14.16
C ARG A 250 -2.87 -12.39 14.05
N GLY A 251 -2.15 -12.19 12.97
CA GLY A 251 -0.85 -12.81 12.70
C GLY A 251 -0.29 -12.33 11.38
N ILE A 252 1.01 -12.58 11.19
CA ILE A 252 1.74 -12.22 9.96
C ILE A 252 2.37 -13.48 9.40
N ILE A 253 2.18 -13.72 8.11
CA ILE A 253 2.76 -14.84 7.37
C ILE A 253 3.88 -14.31 6.49
N THR A 254 5.08 -14.89 6.64
CA THR A 254 6.22 -14.55 5.80
C THR A 254 6.40 -15.58 4.68
N VAL A 255 6.68 -15.10 3.45
CA VAL A 255 6.80 -15.93 2.24
C VAL A 255 8.14 -15.76 1.54
N SER A 256 8.58 -16.79 0.81
CA SER A 256 9.82 -16.70 0.02
C SER A 256 9.62 -15.95 -1.28
N GLU A 257 10.71 -15.52 -1.90
CA GLU A 257 10.70 -14.82 -3.19
C GLU A 257 10.12 -15.73 -4.29
N GLU A 258 10.45 -17.02 -4.29
CA GLU A 258 9.92 -17.99 -5.25
C GLU A 258 8.39 -18.14 -5.12
N ALA A 259 7.87 -18.12 -3.89
CA ALA A 259 6.42 -18.15 -3.67
C ALA A 259 5.73 -16.89 -4.17
N ILE A 260 6.37 -15.72 -4.01
CA ILE A 260 5.86 -14.44 -4.54
C ILE A 260 5.81 -14.49 -6.08
N VAL A 261 6.89 -14.94 -6.72
CA VAL A 261 6.97 -15.09 -8.18
C VAL A 261 5.89 -16.05 -8.69
N ALA A 262 5.73 -17.21 -8.05
CA ALA A 262 4.72 -18.19 -8.44
C ALA A 262 3.29 -17.65 -8.30
N ALA A 263 2.99 -16.94 -7.21
CA ALA A 263 1.69 -16.32 -6.98
C ALA A 263 1.41 -15.18 -8.00
N MET A 264 2.41 -14.34 -8.27
CA MET A 264 2.31 -13.28 -9.27
C MET A 264 1.99 -13.85 -10.65
N ARG A 265 2.75 -14.87 -11.08
CA ARG A 265 2.55 -15.55 -12.35
C ARG A 265 1.16 -16.20 -12.43
N LEU A 266 0.69 -16.82 -11.36
CA LEU A 266 -0.64 -17.42 -11.30
C LEU A 266 -1.76 -16.37 -11.50
N VAL A 267 -1.66 -15.19 -10.91
CA VAL A 267 -2.61 -14.08 -11.13
C VAL A 267 -2.57 -13.65 -12.59
N TRP A 268 -1.40 -13.47 -13.18
CA TRP A 268 -1.26 -13.07 -14.58
C TRP A 268 -1.88 -14.10 -15.54
N GLU A 269 -1.58 -15.39 -15.34
CA GLU A 269 -2.03 -16.48 -16.23
C GLU A 269 -3.53 -16.81 -16.08
N ARG A 270 -4.07 -16.74 -14.86
CA ARG A 270 -5.44 -17.22 -14.57
C ARG A 270 -6.48 -16.12 -14.47
N MET A 271 -6.06 -14.91 -14.15
CA MET A 271 -6.98 -13.77 -14.06
C MET A 271 -6.78 -12.76 -15.19
N ASN A 272 -5.72 -12.88 -15.98
CA ASN A 272 -5.32 -11.91 -17.01
C ASN A 272 -5.15 -10.49 -16.40
N LEU A 273 -4.65 -10.42 -15.17
CA LEU A 273 -4.38 -9.18 -14.47
C LEU A 273 -2.88 -8.99 -14.28
N ILE A 274 -2.38 -7.83 -14.71
CA ILE A 274 -1.01 -7.43 -14.39
C ILE A 274 -0.99 -6.96 -12.94
N VAL A 275 -0.15 -7.61 -12.13
CA VAL A 275 0.12 -7.23 -10.74
C VAL A 275 1.63 -7.14 -10.51
N GLU A 276 2.06 -6.23 -9.65
CA GLU A 276 3.45 -6.13 -9.19
C GLU A 276 3.75 -7.18 -8.10
N PRO A 277 5.03 -7.53 -7.84
CA PRO A 277 5.39 -8.54 -6.83
C PRO A 277 4.77 -8.29 -5.46
N SER A 278 4.75 -7.05 -4.99
CA SER A 278 4.16 -6.66 -3.69
C SER A 278 2.67 -7.02 -3.58
N ALA A 279 1.93 -7.00 -4.69
CA ALA A 279 0.51 -7.34 -4.72
C ALA A 279 0.26 -8.86 -4.66
N ALA A 280 1.25 -9.68 -5.01
CA ALA A 280 1.15 -11.14 -5.00
C ALA A 280 1.45 -11.77 -3.63
N VAL A 281 2.11 -11.04 -2.73
CA VAL A 281 2.52 -11.53 -1.39
C VAL A 281 1.34 -12.11 -0.59
N PRO A 282 0.13 -11.51 -0.55
CA PRO A 282 -1.02 -12.08 0.14
C PRO A 282 -1.46 -13.44 -0.42
N LEU A 283 -1.45 -13.61 -1.74
CA LEU A 283 -1.81 -14.89 -2.36
C LEU A 283 -0.76 -15.96 -2.04
N ALA A 284 0.53 -15.60 -2.10
CA ALA A 284 1.62 -16.50 -1.69
C ALA A 284 1.47 -16.93 -0.23
N ALA A 285 1.06 -16.03 0.67
CA ALA A 285 0.80 -16.35 2.07
C ALA A 285 -0.36 -17.35 2.24
N ILE A 286 -1.45 -17.17 1.49
CA ILE A 286 -2.60 -18.10 1.50
C ILE A 286 -2.15 -19.49 1.03
N GLN A 287 -1.39 -19.57 -0.07
CA GLN A 287 -0.89 -20.84 -0.61
C GLN A 287 0.10 -21.54 0.31
N SER A 288 0.87 -20.80 1.12
CA SER A 288 1.84 -21.37 2.06
C SER A 288 1.21 -21.97 3.32
N GLN A 289 -0.06 -21.66 3.62
CA GLN A 289 -0.76 -22.09 4.84
C GLN A 289 -2.17 -22.62 4.50
N PRO A 290 -2.29 -23.68 3.66
CA PRO A 290 -3.59 -24.12 3.14
C PRO A 290 -4.58 -24.51 4.24
N ASP A 291 -4.12 -25.15 5.32
CA ASP A 291 -4.99 -25.58 6.42
C ASP A 291 -5.62 -24.40 7.18
N LEU A 292 -4.93 -23.26 7.26
CA LEU A 292 -5.44 -22.06 7.91
C LEU A 292 -6.61 -21.43 7.13
N PHE A 293 -6.59 -21.58 5.80
CA PHE A 293 -7.50 -20.89 4.89
C PHE A 293 -8.57 -21.79 4.28
N LYS A 294 -8.47 -23.11 4.44
CA LYS A 294 -9.39 -24.09 3.84
C LYS A 294 -10.84 -23.79 4.18
N GLY A 295 -11.68 -23.72 3.15
CA GLY A 295 -13.11 -23.49 3.24
C GLY A 295 -13.52 -22.05 3.57
N LYS A 296 -12.59 -21.12 3.75
CA LYS A 296 -12.84 -19.72 4.12
C LYS A 296 -13.18 -18.84 2.93
N ARG A 297 -13.92 -17.77 3.21
CA ARG A 297 -14.14 -16.63 2.30
C ARG A 297 -13.10 -15.57 2.62
N ILE A 298 -12.21 -15.29 1.67
CA ILE A 298 -11.03 -14.48 1.89
C ILE A 298 -11.07 -13.25 0.99
N GLY A 299 -10.90 -12.06 1.57
CA GLY A 299 -10.61 -10.84 0.84
C GLY A 299 -9.08 -10.67 0.66
N VAL A 300 -8.62 -10.39 -0.54
CA VAL A 300 -7.23 -10.07 -0.86
C VAL A 300 -7.18 -8.72 -1.53
N ILE A 301 -6.28 -7.83 -1.10
CA ILE A 301 -6.06 -6.55 -1.76
C ILE A 301 -4.86 -6.69 -2.72
N LEU A 302 -5.12 -6.70 -4.04
CA LEU A 302 -4.09 -6.62 -5.07
C LEU A 302 -3.61 -5.18 -5.20
N THR A 303 -2.54 -4.83 -4.53
CA THR A 303 -2.14 -3.46 -4.21
C THR A 303 -1.72 -2.60 -5.39
N GLY A 304 -1.17 -3.20 -6.44
CA GLY A 304 -0.72 -2.48 -7.62
C GLY A 304 -0.34 -3.39 -8.78
N GLY A 305 -0.18 -2.78 -9.96
CA GLY A 305 0.19 -3.43 -11.21
C GLY A 305 1.41 -2.80 -11.91
N ASN A 306 2.17 -1.95 -11.22
CA ASN A 306 3.34 -1.26 -11.79
C ASN A 306 4.57 -2.18 -11.82
N ALA A 307 4.46 -3.29 -12.56
CA ALA A 307 5.54 -4.23 -12.78
C ALA A 307 6.51 -3.72 -13.87
N ASP A 308 7.80 -4.02 -13.70
CA ASP A 308 8.81 -3.82 -14.75
C ASP A 308 8.65 -4.92 -15.80
N LEU A 309 8.10 -4.56 -16.97
CA LEU A 309 7.81 -5.53 -18.04
C LEU A 309 9.07 -5.98 -18.79
N ASP A 310 10.16 -5.21 -18.70
CA ASP A 310 11.43 -5.55 -19.32
C ASP A 310 12.27 -6.52 -18.46
N HIS A 311 11.92 -6.64 -17.16
CA HIS A 311 12.62 -7.48 -16.20
C HIS A 311 11.63 -8.30 -15.35
N LEU A 312 10.91 -9.20 -16.02
CA LEU A 312 9.99 -10.10 -15.33
C LEU A 312 10.76 -11.20 -14.56
N PRO A 313 10.32 -11.54 -13.32
CA PRO A 313 11.08 -12.47 -12.46
C PRO A 313 11.04 -13.93 -12.90
N TRP A 314 10.40 -14.24 -14.02
CA TRP A 314 10.34 -15.58 -14.65
C TRP A 314 10.86 -15.59 -16.08
N GLY A 315 11.52 -14.52 -16.55
CA GLY A 315 12.13 -14.40 -17.86
C GLY A 315 13.47 -15.11 -17.97
#